data_694e83a1d239702960efc6722bf9f8f3
#
_entry.id   694e83a1d239702960efc6722bf9f8f3
#
_cell.length_a   1.000
_cell.length_b   1.000
_cell.length_c   1.000
_cell.angle_alpha   90.00
_cell.angle_beta   90.00
_cell.angle_gamma   90.00
#
_symmetry.space_group_name_H-M   'P 1'
#
loop_
_entity.id
_entity.type
_entity.pdbx_description
1 polymer ?
#
loop_
_entity_poly.entity_id
_entity_poly.type
_entity_poly.pdbx_seq_one_letter_code
_entity_poly.pdbx_strand_id
1 'polypeptide(L)'
;MTTSSTPTPTPSVLDRLRLLFGGQPADGRLGSKVKAAQALDLARDGATLLDVRESSEWKSGHAPGAIHVALGNIDQAPRRLHQGRPIVVMCASGMRSRTAAKHLRGLGFDAASLSGGIGAWQRAGGEIR
;
A
#
# COMPACT_ATOMS: atom_id res chain seq x y z
N MET A 1 -12.28 -22.26 32.50
CA MET A 1 -11.84 -21.79 32.07
C MET A 1 -11.88 -20.92 31.84
N THR A 2 -11.46 -20.66 31.94
CA THR A 2 -11.60 -19.68 31.71
C THR A 2 -11.44 -19.38 30.69
N THR A 3 -12.06 -19.23 30.23
CA THR A 3 -11.97 -18.70 29.18
C THR A 3 -11.36 -17.63 29.22
N SER A 4 -10.63 -17.47 28.51
CA SER A 4 -10.07 -16.33 28.26
C SER A 4 -10.99 -15.30 28.13
N SER A 5 -10.97 -14.47 28.91
CA SER A 5 -11.78 -13.34 28.72
C SER A 5 -11.10 -12.29 27.91
N THR A 6 -10.11 -12.64 27.19
CA THR A 6 -9.50 -11.69 26.29
C THR A 6 -10.56 -11.22 25.30
N PRO A 7 -10.87 -9.95 25.26
CA PRO A 7 -11.86 -9.48 24.31
C PRO A 7 -11.37 -9.69 22.89
N THR A 8 -12.29 -10.03 22.01
CA THR A 8 -11.96 -10.10 20.60
C THR A 8 -11.54 -8.70 20.16
N PRO A 9 -10.36 -8.55 19.59
CA PRO A 9 -9.95 -7.22 19.14
C PRO A 9 -10.88 -6.72 18.04
N THR A 10 -11.10 -5.42 18.02
CA THR A 10 -11.83 -4.80 16.94
C THR A 10 -11.09 -5.08 15.64
N PRO A 11 -11.75 -5.54 14.59
CA PRO A 11 -11.09 -5.76 13.34
C PRO A 11 -10.40 -4.49 12.84
N SER A 12 -9.20 -4.61 12.35
CA SER A 12 -8.50 -3.49 11.74
C SER A 12 -9.22 -3.09 10.45
N VAL A 13 -8.88 -1.92 9.94
CA VAL A 13 -9.39 -1.49 8.63
C VAL A 13 -9.02 -2.52 7.57
N LEU A 14 -7.81 -3.07 7.65
CA LEU A 14 -7.38 -4.09 6.71
C LEU A 14 -8.28 -5.32 6.76
N ASP A 15 -8.63 -5.79 7.94
CA ASP A 15 -9.52 -6.95 8.09
C ASP A 15 -10.92 -6.66 7.54
N ARG A 16 -11.43 -5.46 7.81
CA ARG A 16 -12.74 -5.06 7.27
C ARG A 16 -12.74 -4.98 5.76
N LEU A 17 -11.64 -4.49 5.18
CA LEU A 17 -11.52 -4.43 3.73
C LEU A 17 -11.49 -5.82 3.10
N ARG A 18 -10.84 -6.77 3.74
CA ARG A 18 -10.83 -8.15 3.25
C ARG A 18 -12.22 -8.76 3.23
N LEU A 19 -13.05 -8.41 4.21
CA LEU A 19 -14.42 -8.90 4.25
C LEU A 19 -15.30 -8.24 3.20
N LEU A 20 -15.04 -6.96 2.89
CA LEU A 20 -15.86 -6.21 1.95
C LEU A 20 -15.52 -6.50 0.48
N PHE A 21 -14.25 -6.73 0.20
CA PHE A 21 -13.78 -6.92 -1.16
C PHE A 21 -13.50 -8.40 -1.38
N GLY A 22 -14.50 -9.11 -1.82
CA GLY A 22 -14.50 -10.56 -1.88
C GLY A 22 -13.53 -11.20 -2.87
N GLY A 23 -12.64 -10.49 -3.48
CA GLY A 23 -11.60 -11.06 -4.34
C GLY A 23 -10.25 -11.19 -3.68
N GLN A 24 -10.18 -10.97 -2.37
CA GLN A 24 -8.91 -11.02 -1.65
C GLN A 24 -8.39 -12.45 -1.56
N PRO A 25 -7.07 -12.65 -1.66
CA PRO A 25 -6.50 -13.98 -1.47
C PRO A 25 -6.83 -14.54 -0.08
N ALA A 26 -6.94 -15.85 0.00
CA ALA A 26 -7.26 -16.52 1.25
C ALA A 26 -6.21 -16.29 2.34
N ASP A 27 -4.98 -15.98 1.97
CA ASP A 27 -3.89 -15.72 2.93
C ASP A 27 -3.95 -14.29 3.49
N GLY A 28 -4.96 -13.52 3.11
CA GLY A 28 -5.15 -12.17 3.62
C GLY A 28 -4.33 -11.09 2.96
N ARG A 29 -3.62 -11.38 1.91
CA ARG A 29 -2.84 -10.37 1.18
C ARG A 29 -3.74 -9.45 0.40
N LEU A 30 -3.20 -8.28 0.03
CA LEU A 30 -3.95 -7.24 -0.66
C LEU A 30 -4.38 -7.62 -2.08
N GLY A 31 -3.67 -8.52 -2.74
CA GLY A 31 -3.85 -8.76 -4.16
C GLY A 31 -2.96 -7.81 -4.96
N SER A 32 -3.27 -7.62 -6.25
CA SER A 32 -2.38 -6.87 -7.14
C SER A 32 -2.66 -5.36 -7.17
N LYS A 33 -3.88 -4.95 -6.88
CA LYS A 33 -4.30 -3.55 -6.97
C LYS A 33 -5.20 -3.17 -5.81
N VAL A 34 -5.15 -1.89 -5.43
CA VAL A 34 -6.09 -1.32 -4.46
C VAL A 34 -6.62 0.00 -5.02
N LYS A 35 -7.86 0.32 -4.71
CA LYS A 35 -8.45 1.61 -5.04
C LYS A 35 -7.98 2.66 -4.04
N ALA A 36 -8.05 3.93 -4.44
CA ALA A 36 -7.55 5.01 -3.60
C ALA A 36 -8.23 5.11 -2.24
N ALA A 37 -9.54 4.90 -2.16
CA ALA A 37 -10.23 4.90 -0.87
C ALA A 37 -9.72 3.80 0.05
N GLN A 38 -9.48 2.62 -0.50
CA GLN A 38 -8.90 1.50 0.23
C GLN A 38 -7.47 1.81 0.66
N ALA A 39 -6.70 2.44 -0.22
CA ALA A 39 -5.32 2.82 0.08
C ALA A 39 -5.23 3.80 1.24
N LEU A 40 -6.17 4.77 1.31
CA LEU A 40 -6.24 5.70 2.42
C LEU A 40 -6.47 4.98 3.74
N ASP A 41 -7.42 4.05 3.75
CA ASP A 41 -7.70 3.28 4.96
C ASP A 41 -6.52 2.42 5.36
N LEU A 42 -5.87 1.81 4.39
CA LEU A 42 -4.68 1.00 4.65
C LEU A 42 -3.55 1.84 5.23
N ALA A 43 -3.34 3.05 4.69
CA ALA A 43 -2.30 3.95 5.19
C ALA A 43 -2.58 4.36 6.64
N ARG A 44 -3.83 4.65 6.97
CA ARG A 44 -4.24 4.97 8.33
C ARG A 44 -4.02 3.80 9.28
N ASP A 45 -4.11 2.59 8.76
CA ASP A 45 -3.95 1.36 9.54
C ASP A 45 -2.50 0.86 9.56
N GLY A 46 -1.56 1.66 9.11
CA GLY A 46 -0.15 1.35 9.23
C GLY A 46 0.53 0.76 8.00
N ALA A 47 -0.17 0.66 6.86
CA ALA A 47 0.45 0.22 5.63
C ALA A 47 1.55 1.20 5.20
N THR A 48 2.57 0.69 4.55
CA THR A 48 3.63 1.50 3.98
C THR A 48 3.17 2.07 2.65
N LEU A 49 3.38 3.37 2.44
CA LEU A 49 3.21 3.97 1.12
C LEU A 49 4.58 4.02 0.46
N LEU A 50 4.70 3.47 -0.73
CA LEU A 50 5.94 3.47 -1.50
C LEU A 50 5.70 4.20 -2.81
N ASP A 51 6.36 5.36 -2.97
CA ASP A 51 6.27 6.17 -4.18
C ASP A 51 7.42 5.80 -5.10
N VAL A 52 7.10 5.31 -6.30
CA VAL A 52 8.12 4.84 -7.26
C VAL A 52 8.28 5.80 -8.44
N ARG A 53 7.82 7.05 -8.28
CA ARG A 53 8.02 8.09 -9.30
C ARG A 53 9.47 8.56 -9.31
N GLU A 54 9.80 9.36 -10.32
CA GLU A 54 11.13 9.96 -10.40
C GLU A 54 11.32 11.03 -9.33
N SER A 55 12.56 11.36 -9.04
CA SER A 55 12.90 12.36 -8.01
C SER A 55 12.27 13.72 -8.28
N SER A 56 12.19 14.14 -9.53
CA SER A 56 11.57 15.42 -9.87
C SER A 56 10.09 15.43 -9.57
N GLU A 57 9.39 14.32 -9.81
CA GLU A 57 7.98 14.17 -9.46
C GLU A 57 7.79 14.19 -7.94
N TRP A 58 8.63 13.46 -7.24
CA TRP A 58 8.60 13.41 -5.77
C TRP A 58 8.79 14.80 -5.17
N LYS A 59 9.74 15.55 -5.68
CA LYS A 59 10.03 16.90 -5.16
C LYS A 59 8.92 17.89 -5.41
N SER A 60 8.10 17.67 -6.43
CA SER A 60 6.98 18.57 -6.70
C SER A 60 5.77 18.29 -5.82
N GLY A 61 5.83 17.27 -5.00
CA GLY A 61 4.77 16.93 -4.04
C GLY A 61 4.64 15.44 -3.88
N HIS A 62 4.40 14.98 -2.66
CA HIS A 62 4.26 13.55 -2.37
C HIS A 62 3.40 13.35 -1.13
N ALA A 63 2.92 12.13 -0.94
CA ALA A 63 2.11 11.79 0.22
C ALA A 63 2.97 11.84 1.49
N PRO A 64 2.50 12.48 2.57
CA PRO A 64 3.24 12.50 3.82
C PRO A 64 3.51 11.09 4.33
N GLY A 65 4.72 10.86 4.80
CA GLY A 65 5.11 9.56 5.31
C GLY A 65 5.47 8.52 4.27
N ALA A 66 5.31 8.82 2.99
CA ALA A 66 5.67 7.88 1.95
C ALA A 66 7.19 7.70 1.87
N ILE A 67 7.60 6.49 1.51
CA ILE A 67 8.99 6.18 1.22
C ILE A 67 9.17 6.37 -0.28
N HIS A 68 10.25 6.99 -0.70
CA HIS A 68 10.55 7.20 -2.11
C HIS A 68 11.67 6.27 -2.58
N VAL A 69 11.35 5.46 -3.57
CA VAL A 69 12.34 4.66 -4.30
C VAL A 69 11.89 4.63 -5.75
N ALA A 70 12.57 5.36 -6.62
CA ALA A 70 12.20 5.37 -8.03
C ALA A 70 12.22 3.96 -8.62
N LEU A 71 11.33 3.68 -9.56
CA LEU A 71 11.21 2.34 -10.15
C LEU A 71 12.55 1.77 -10.62
N GLY A 72 13.40 2.60 -11.22
CA GLY A 72 14.72 2.15 -11.69
C GLY A 72 15.63 1.65 -10.56
N ASN A 73 15.32 1.98 -9.32
CA ASN A 73 16.10 1.58 -8.15
C ASN A 73 15.31 0.64 -7.24
N ILE A 74 14.32 -0.03 -7.77
CA ILE A 74 13.41 -0.85 -6.95
C ILE A 74 14.14 -1.95 -6.16
N ASP A 75 15.29 -2.40 -6.64
CA ASP A 75 16.08 -3.40 -5.92
C ASP A 75 16.59 -2.90 -4.57
N GLN A 76 16.60 -1.58 -4.37
CA GLN A 76 17.00 -1.00 -3.09
C GLN A 76 15.85 -0.88 -2.11
N ALA A 77 14.61 -1.06 -2.57
CA ALA A 77 13.43 -0.89 -1.73
C ALA A 77 13.37 -1.84 -0.53
N PRO A 78 13.74 -3.13 -0.66
CA PRO A 78 13.63 -4.05 0.48
C PRO A 78 14.34 -3.59 1.74
N ARG A 79 15.42 -2.84 1.62
CA ARG A 79 16.15 -2.32 2.78
C ARG A 79 15.36 -1.29 3.57
N ARG A 80 14.36 -0.68 2.93
CA ARG A 80 13.58 0.41 3.49
C ARG A 80 12.16 0.00 3.85
N LEU A 81 11.80 -1.26 3.60
CA LEU A 81 10.45 -1.76 3.81
C LEU A 81 10.41 -2.65 5.05
N HIS A 82 9.26 -2.67 5.71
CA HIS A 82 9.03 -3.53 6.84
C HIS A 82 8.35 -4.82 6.40
N GLN A 83 8.95 -5.95 6.70
CA GLN A 83 8.29 -7.22 6.50
C GLN A 83 7.04 -7.27 7.37
N GLY A 84 5.99 -7.89 6.86
CA GLY A 84 4.76 -8.03 7.61
C GLY A 84 3.81 -6.86 7.53
N ARG A 85 4.22 -5.75 6.93
CA ARG A 85 3.32 -4.63 6.69
C ARG A 85 2.90 -4.60 5.22
N PRO A 86 1.61 -4.43 4.94
CA PRO A 86 1.18 -4.24 3.57
C PRO A 86 1.81 -2.99 2.96
N ILE A 87 2.07 -3.03 1.67
CA ILE A 87 2.68 -1.94 0.94
C ILE A 87 1.74 -1.49 -0.16
N VAL A 88 1.39 -0.22 -0.15
CA VAL A 88 0.66 0.41 -1.25
C VAL A 88 1.69 1.15 -2.10
N VAL A 89 1.86 0.70 -3.34
CA VAL A 89 2.84 1.27 -4.25
C VAL A 89 2.13 2.27 -5.16
N MET A 90 2.66 3.47 -5.25
CA MET A 90 2.02 4.54 -6.01
C MET A 90 2.98 5.18 -7.03
N CYS A 91 2.41 5.61 -8.14
CA CYS A 91 3.11 6.40 -9.14
C CYS A 91 2.16 7.44 -9.71
N ALA A 92 2.47 8.04 -10.85
CA ALA A 92 1.61 9.08 -11.40
C ALA A 92 0.26 8.53 -11.89
N SER A 93 0.27 7.40 -12.62
CA SER A 93 -0.95 6.88 -13.26
C SER A 93 -1.29 5.44 -12.93
N GLY A 94 -0.38 4.71 -12.32
CA GLY A 94 -0.59 3.30 -11.96
C GLY A 94 0.25 2.30 -12.74
N MET A 95 0.93 2.72 -13.80
CA MET A 95 1.70 1.78 -14.62
C MET A 95 3.01 1.35 -13.96
N ARG A 96 3.80 2.33 -13.53
CA ARG A 96 5.07 2.04 -12.86
C ARG A 96 4.85 1.32 -11.54
N SER A 97 3.80 1.68 -10.81
CA SER A 97 3.50 1.05 -9.53
C SER A 97 3.08 -0.41 -9.70
N ARG A 98 2.42 -0.76 -10.80
CA ARG A 98 2.09 -2.17 -11.07
C ARG A 98 3.35 -3.00 -11.26
N THR A 99 4.31 -2.49 -12.00
CA THR A 99 5.59 -3.16 -12.22
C THR A 99 6.32 -3.34 -10.90
N ALA A 100 6.41 -2.26 -10.11
CA ALA A 100 7.10 -2.30 -8.82
C ALA A 100 6.42 -3.25 -7.84
N ALA A 101 5.09 -3.20 -7.75
CA ALA A 101 4.35 -4.07 -6.83
C ALA A 101 4.53 -5.55 -7.20
N LYS A 102 4.50 -5.86 -8.49
CA LYS A 102 4.73 -7.23 -8.95
C LYS A 102 6.12 -7.71 -8.55
N HIS A 103 7.12 -6.87 -8.74
CA HIS A 103 8.50 -7.19 -8.36
C HIS A 103 8.58 -7.48 -6.85
N LEU A 104 7.98 -6.63 -6.03
CA LEU A 104 8.00 -6.79 -4.59
C LEU A 104 7.24 -8.04 -4.13
N ARG A 105 6.11 -8.35 -4.77
CA ARG A 105 5.41 -9.60 -4.46
C ARG A 105 6.27 -10.81 -4.76
N GLY A 106 7.05 -10.75 -5.83
CA GLY A 106 7.99 -11.81 -6.15
C GLY A 106 9.07 -12.01 -5.11
N LEU A 107 9.35 -10.97 -4.32
CA LEU A 107 10.30 -11.02 -3.21
C LEU A 107 9.64 -11.39 -1.88
N GLY A 108 8.33 -11.66 -1.87
CA GLY A 108 7.62 -12.07 -0.68
C GLY A 108 6.89 -10.97 0.08
N PHE A 109 6.91 -9.73 -0.42
CA PHE A 109 6.18 -8.64 0.22
C PHE A 109 4.71 -8.66 -0.19
N ASP A 110 3.86 -8.17 0.71
CA ASP A 110 2.44 -7.95 0.43
C ASP A 110 2.30 -6.56 -0.19
N ALA A 111 2.45 -6.47 -1.50
CA ALA A 111 2.48 -5.19 -2.20
C ALA A 111 1.40 -5.13 -3.27
N ALA A 112 0.65 -4.05 -3.28
CA ALA A 112 -0.40 -3.80 -4.27
C ALA A 112 -0.21 -2.42 -4.88
N SER A 113 -0.57 -2.29 -6.16
CA SER A 113 -0.49 -1.03 -6.87
C SER A 113 -1.72 -0.18 -6.60
N LEU A 114 -1.52 1.09 -6.32
CA LEU A 114 -2.61 2.06 -6.20
C LEU A 114 -3.17 2.36 -7.60
N SER A 115 -4.40 1.97 -7.84
CA SER A 115 -5.07 2.23 -9.11
C SER A 115 -5.29 3.72 -9.32
N GLY A 116 -4.97 4.20 -10.49
CA GLY A 116 -5.16 5.61 -10.85
C GLY A 116 -4.10 6.56 -10.32
N GLY A 117 -3.12 6.05 -9.60
CA GLY A 117 -1.97 6.82 -9.19
C GLY A 117 -2.26 7.96 -8.21
N ILE A 118 -1.32 8.91 -8.16
CA ILE A 118 -1.38 10.00 -7.18
C ILE A 118 -2.60 10.90 -7.35
N GLY A 119 -3.10 11.06 -8.58
CA GLY A 119 -4.32 11.83 -8.82
C GLY A 119 -5.53 11.19 -8.16
N ALA A 120 -5.65 9.87 -8.25
CA ALA A 120 -6.74 9.14 -7.58
C ALA A 120 -6.61 9.25 -6.05
N TRP A 121 -5.39 9.20 -5.53
CA TRP A 121 -5.11 9.40 -4.11
C TRP A 121 -5.67 10.76 -3.65
N GLN A 122 -5.34 11.83 -4.38
CA GLN A 122 -5.80 13.18 -4.03
C GLN A 122 -7.32 13.31 -4.12
N ARG A 123 -7.94 12.77 -5.18
CA ARG A 123 -9.39 12.82 -5.34
C ARG A 123 -10.13 12.10 -4.23
N ALA A 124 -9.53 11.08 -3.67
CA ALA A 124 -10.12 10.33 -2.56
C ALA A 124 -9.87 11.01 -1.19
N GLY A 125 -9.17 12.11 -1.17
CA GLY A 125 -8.88 12.85 0.06
C GLY A 125 -7.48 12.66 0.59
N GLY A 126 -6.61 12.00 -0.16
CA GLY A 126 -5.23 11.80 0.24
C GLY A 126 -4.43 13.09 0.19
N GLU A 127 -3.60 13.31 1.19
CA GLU A 127 -2.80 14.52 1.29
C GLU A 127 -1.55 14.42 0.41
N ILE A 128 -1.16 15.54 -0.17
CA ILE A 128 0.10 15.68 -0.90
C ILE A 128 0.78 16.94 -0.37
N ARG A 129 2.04 16.83 -0.09
CA ARG A 129 2.85 17.95 0.39
C ARG A 129 4.05 18.22 -0.46
#